data_bc103425a49eb32402374f77d2250d6b
#
_entry.id   bc103425a49eb32402374f77d2250d6b
#
_cell.length_a   1.000
_cell.length_b   1.000
_cell.length_c   1.000
_cell.angle_alpha   90.00
_cell.angle_beta   90.00
_cell.angle_gamma   90.00
#
_symmetry.space_group_name_H-M   'P 1'
#
loop_
_entity.id
_entity.type
_entity.pdbx_description
1 polymer ?
#
loop_
_entity_poly.entity_id
_entity_poly.type
_entity_poly.pdbx_seq_one_letter_code
_entity_poly.pdbx_strand_id
1 'polypeptide(L)'
;MQALVDWERADRARMRVDVGPALDLVQRLGSPHLRLRTVHVTGTKGKGSVCALIEAGLRCAGLKVGRYSSPHIEHVTERVSVLGQPVSEPALERAVARALDAHDAAKAEGTPGSEASWFDVFTTAAFRCMVDAGLDWAVVEVGLGGRLDSTNVVNPELAVIVNVDLEHTDVLGSTLSAIATEKAGIIKPGKPVITTCHADGEPGRVIRAVAQAQQAPLRWIDPQSQGHLHALNTAIARAALQWLGERGAMSAQRGAPLGLADLPDALADDTRLPGRQEQFDIVPPGSRQRLSVVLDGAHVGFALSAVLSDLRADGRFAGPAVVLLALGADKNAQDMVARLVGVTSLVVCTTLGAERRGRPAEELAALARNLGLCAEVADTPLAGWQRCLAVAQAADWILITGSLYLVGDLRDAVRRLAV
;
A
#
# COMPACT_ATOMS: atom_id res chain seq x y z
N MET A 1 -8.69 6.19 20.84
CA MET A 1 -8.40 5.28 19.71
C MET A 1 -8.65 3.80 20.03
N GLN A 2 -8.20 3.26 21.16
CA GLN A 2 -8.38 1.82 21.50
C GLN A 2 -9.85 1.34 21.61
N ALA A 3 -10.76 2.24 21.93
CA ALA A 3 -12.20 1.93 22.02
C ALA A 3 -12.95 1.98 20.66
N LEU A 4 -12.30 2.42 19.61
CA LEU A 4 -12.87 2.50 18.26
C LEU A 4 -12.69 1.18 17.53
N VAL A 5 -13.67 0.86 16.66
CA VAL A 5 -13.57 -0.35 15.82
C VAL A 5 -12.44 -0.17 14.81
N ASP A 6 -11.46 -1.07 14.88
CA ASP A 6 -10.38 -1.18 13.91
C ASP A 6 -10.68 -2.31 12.92
N TRP A 7 -11.14 -1.96 11.73
CA TRP A 7 -11.50 -2.93 10.69
C TRP A 7 -10.30 -3.65 10.06
N GLU A 8 -9.08 -3.20 10.29
CA GLU A 8 -7.89 -3.95 9.90
C GLU A 8 -7.67 -5.18 10.78
N ARG A 9 -8.20 -5.14 12.03
CA ARG A 9 -8.10 -6.20 13.05
C ARG A 9 -9.43 -6.94 13.29
N ALA A 10 -10.56 -6.28 13.03
CA ALA A 10 -11.90 -6.81 13.26
C ALA A 10 -12.38 -7.71 12.11
N ASP A 11 -13.56 -8.32 12.31
CA ASP A 11 -14.23 -9.14 11.29
C ASP A 11 -14.81 -8.27 10.18
N ARG A 12 -14.23 -8.36 8.99
CA ARG A 12 -14.60 -7.56 7.82
C ARG A 12 -16.02 -7.87 7.31
N ALA A 13 -16.56 -9.05 7.56
CA ALA A 13 -17.92 -9.40 7.18
C ALA A 13 -18.97 -8.48 7.82
N ARG A 14 -18.61 -7.78 8.90
CA ARG A 14 -19.45 -6.79 9.59
C ARG A 14 -19.05 -5.35 9.28
N MET A 15 -18.08 -5.15 8.42
CA MET A 15 -17.55 -3.82 8.10
C MET A 15 -18.64 -2.98 7.44
N ARG A 16 -18.96 -1.85 8.04
CA ARG A 16 -19.72 -0.78 7.40
C ARG A 16 -18.73 0.14 6.69
N VAL A 17 -18.96 0.38 5.42
CA VAL A 17 -18.18 1.33 4.61
C VAL A 17 -19.10 2.50 4.33
N ASP A 18 -18.81 3.66 4.91
CA ASP A 18 -19.56 4.89 4.74
C ASP A 18 -18.62 6.09 4.90
N VAL A 19 -18.69 7.04 3.98
CA VAL A 19 -17.89 8.27 4.02
C VAL A 19 -18.45 9.31 4.99
N GLY A 20 -19.71 9.19 5.37
CA GLY A 20 -20.43 10.15 6.22
C GLY A 20 -19.72 10.45 7.55
N PRO A 21 -19.30 9.43 8.32
CA PRO A 21 -18.55 9.65 9.56
C PRO A 21 -17.28 10.48 9.37
N ALA A 22 -16.43 10.12 8.40
CA ALA A 22 -15.22 10.88 8.11
C ALA A 22 -15.54 12.31 7.66
N LEU A 23 -16.58 12.50 6.84
CA LEU A 23 -17.01 13.82 6.36
C LEU A 23 -17.45 14.73 7.52
N ASP A 24 -18.26 14.23 8.45
CA ASP A 24 -18.67 14.97 9.65
C ASP A 24 -17.44 15.38 10.48
N LEU A 25 -16.51 14.44 10.73
CA LEU A 25 -15.31 14.73 11.53
C LEU A 25 -14.40 15.79 10.88
N VAL A 26 -14.14 15.70 9.57
CA VAL A 26 -13.30 16.72 8.91
C VAL A 26 -13.98 18.09 8.86
N GLN A 27 -15.32 18.15 8.76
CA GLN A 27 -16.06 19.40 8.81
C GLN A 27 -15.94 20.06 10.20
N ARG A 28 -16.04 19.29 11.27
CA ARG A 28 -15.85 19.76 12.66
C ARG A 28 -14.44 20.31 12.90
N LEU A 29 -13.44 19.80 12.22
CA LEU A 29 -12.06 20.32 12.27
C LEU A 29 -11.79 21.50 11.31
N GLY A 30 -12.81 22.09 10.71
CA GLY A 30 -12.68 23.22 9.78
C GLY A 30 -12.21 22.81 8.40
N SER A 31 -12.58 21.61 7.96
CA SER A 31 -12.37 21.06 6.61
C SER A 31 -10.89 21.09 6.14
N PRO A 32 -9.94 20.53 6.92
CA PRO A 32 -8.51 20.59 6.59
C PRO A 32 -8.22 19.93 5.22
N HIS A 33 -8.96 18.90 4.82
CA HIS A 33 -8.83 18.22 3.54
C HIS A 33 -9.05 19.13 2.32
N LEU A 34 -9.84 20.21 2.45
CA LEU A 34 -10.09 21.17 1.37
C LEU A 34 -8.99 22.22 1.22
N ARG A 35 -8.08 22.31 2.18
CA ARG A 35 -6.94 23.25 2.15
C ARG A 35 -5.73 22.68 1.42
N LEU A 36 -5.78 21.40 1.04
CA LEU A 36 -4.71 20.68 0.37
C LEU A 36 -5.12 20.39 -1.08
N ARG A 37 -4.22 20.63 -2.02
CA ARG A 37 -4.33 20.08 -3.37
C ARG A 37 -4.00 18.59 -3.29
N THR A 38 -4.87 17.72 -3.77
CA THR A 38 -4.72 16.29 -3.53
C THR A 38 -4.56 15.49 -4.81
N VAL A 39 -3.75 14.41 -4.75
CA VAL A 39 -3.77 13.29 -5.68
C VAL A 39 -4.35 12.11 -4.92
N HIS A 40 -5.43 11.51 -5.43
CA HIS A 40 -6.14 10.42 -4.76
C HIS A 40 -5.89 9.10 -5.49
N VAL A 41 -5.34 8.11 -4.80
CA VAL A 41 -4.84 6.88 -5.42
C VAL A 41 -5.56 5.67 -4.86
N THR A 42 -6.23 4.89 -5.74
CA THR A 42 -6.81 3.59 -5.42
C THR A 42 -6.25 2.50 -6.32
N GLY A 43 -6.53 1.26 -5.99
CA GLY A 43 -6.12 0.08 -6.74
C GLY A 43 -6.12 -1.16 -5.84
N THR A 44 -5.98 -2.33 -6.43
CA THR A 44 -5.80 -3.56 -5.66
C THR A 44 -4.38 -3.62 -5.12
N LYS A 45 -3.36 -3.41 -5.95
CA LYS A 45 -1.93 -3.41 -5.57
C LYS A 45 -1.20 -2.19 -6.13
N GLY A 46 -0.05 -1.85 -5.51
CA GLY A 46 0.80 -0.75 -5.97
C GLY A 46 0.41 0.64 -5.50
N LYS A 47 -0.74 0.83 -4.83
CA LYS A 47 -1.21 2.13 -4.34
C LYS A 47 -0.12 2.91 -3.59
N GLY A 48 0.40 2.32 -2.51
CA GLY A 48 1.40 2.96 -1.66
C GLY A 48 2.68 3.32 -2.41
N SER A 49 3.17 2.42 -3.30
CA SER A 49 4.36 2.69 -4.12
C SER A 49 4.13 3.85 -5.09
N VAL A 50 2.97 3.90 -5.75
CA VAL A 50 2.60 5.02 -6.62
C VAL A 50 2.47 6.32 -5.82
N CYS A 51 1.87 6.27 -4.63
CA CYS A 51 1.80 7.44 -3.74
C CYS A 51 3.18 7.95 -3.33
N ALA A 52 4.11 7.06 -2.98
CA ALA A 52 5.47 7.43 -2.60
C ALA A 52 6.24 8.06 -3.77
N LEU A 53 6.13 7.52 -4.97
CA LEU A 53 6.76 8.05 -6.18
C LEU A 53 6.20 9.43 -6.56
N ILE A 54 4.87 9.63 -6.48
CA ILE A 54 4.25 10.94 -6.73
C ILE A 54 4.70 11.95 -5.67
N GLU A 55 4.72 11.57 -4.38
CA GLU A 55 5.24 12.40 -3.29
C GLU A 55 6.70 12.81 -3.55
N ALA A 56 7.56 11.85 -3.91
CA ALA A 56 8.96 12.10 -4.22
C ALA A 56 9.13 13.10 -5.37
N GLY A 57 8.36 12.94 -6.45
CA GLY A 57 8.37 13.86 -7.57
C GLY A 57 7.88 15.27 -7.22
N LEU A 58 6.79 15.40 -6.46
CA LEU A 58 6.32 16.71 -5.98
C LEU A 58 7.32 17.39 -5.05
N ARG A 59 8.01 16.62 -4.20
CA ARG A 59 9.10 17.15 -3.35
C ARG A 59 10.31 17.59 -4.18
N CYS A 60 10.72 16.80 -5.15
CA CYS A 60 11.80 17.15 -6.08
C CYS A 60 11.48 18.45 -6.82
N ALA A 61 10.21 18.67 -7.14
CA ALA A 61 9.70 19.92 -7.72
C ALA A 61 9.71 21.11 -6.73
N GLY A 62 10.13 20.92 -5.48
CA GLY A 62 10.17 21.96 -4.46
C GLY A 62 8.81 22.28 -3.82
N LEU A 63 7.81 21.40 -3.94
CA LEU A 63 6.48 21.58 -3.37
C LEU A 63 6.41 21.03 -1.94
N LYS A 64 5.61 21.67 -1.09
CA LYS A 64 5.34 21.21 0.27
C LYS A 64 4.25 20.14 0.23
N VAL A 65 4.65 18.88 0.25
CA VAL A 65 3.75 17.73 0.09
C VAL A 65 3.85 16.76 1.26
N GLY A 66 2.71 16.17 1.61
CA GLY A 66 2.59 15.02 2.49
C GLY A 66 1.98 13.83 1.78
N ARG A 67 2.08 12.67 2.42
CA ARG A 67 1.45 11.44 1.96
C ARG A 67 0.65 10.80 3.09
N TYR A 68 -0.53 10.32 2.77
CA TYR A 68 -1.32 9.44 3.62
C TYR A 68 -1.33 8.03 3.04
N SER A 69 -0.96 7.04 3.81
CA SER A 69 -0.83 5.63 3.38
C SER A 69 -1.34 4.66 4.41
N SER A 70 -1.72 3.45 3.99
CA SER A 70 -2.12 2.34 4.86
C SER A 70 -1.85 0.97 4.22
N PRO A 71 -1.58 -0.06 5.04
CA PRO A 71 -1.25 0.03 6.46
C PRO A 71 0.20 0.49 6.72
N HIS A 72 0.57 0.74 7.97
CA HIS A 72 1.96 0.88 8.40
C HIS A 72 2.63 -0.49 8.56
N ILE A 73 3.95 -0.52 8.61
CA ILE A 73 4.75 -1.74 8.80
C ILE A 73 5.25 -1.86 10.23
N GLU A 74 5.95 -0.87 10.74
CA GLU A 74 6.53 -0.85 12.08
C GLU A 74 5.78 0.13 13.01
N HIS A 75 5.62 1.39 12.56
CA HIS A 75 5.07 2.48 13.37
C HIS A 75 3.90 3.19 12.72
N VAL A 76 2.90 3.52 13.51
CA VAL A 76 1.69 4.20 13.03
C VAL A 76 1.97 5.57 12.38
N THR A 77 3.07 6.23 12.76
CA THR A 77 3.53 7.49 12.19
C THR A 77 3.87 7.39 10.70
N GLU A 78 4.22 6.19 10.20
CA GLU A 78 4.49 5.93 8.77
C GLU A 78 3.28 6.23 7.88
N ARG A 79 2.06 6.18 8.45
CA ARG A 79 0.82 6.45 7.70
C ARG A 79 0.72 7.91 7.24
N VAL A 80 1.42 8.82 7.90
CA VAL A 80 1.41 10.25 7.57
C VAL A 80 2.84 10.71 7.32
N SER A 81 3.16 10.95 6.05
CA SER A 81 4.44 11.57 5.67
C SER A 81 4.29 13.09 5.61
N VAL A 82 5.28 13.79 6.12
CA VAL A 82 5.44 15.25 6.04
C VAL A 82 6.79 15.53 5.39
N LEU A 83 6.80 16.07 4.19
CA LEU A 83 8.01 16.34 3.41
C LEU A 83 8.91 15.09 3.24
N GLY A 84 8.30 13.90 3.10
CA GLY A 84 8.98 12.61 2.88
C GLY A 84 9.49 11.92 4.15
N GLN A 85 9.19 12.46 5.33
CA GLN A 85 9.52 11.83 6.61
C GLN A 85 8.24 11.47 7.37
N PRO A 86 8.21 10.38 8.14
CA PRO A 86 7.09 10.12 9.04
C PRO A 86 6.81 11.31 9.94
N VAL A 87 5.53 11.60 10.16
CA VAL A 87 5.12 12.65 11.10
C VAL A 87 5.67 12.36 12.50
N SER A 88 6.06 13.39 13.24
CA SER A 88 6.51 13.19 14.63
C SER A 88 5.35 12.72 15.52
N GLU A 89 5.65 11.83 16.49
CA GLU A 89 4.64 11.34 17.44
C GLU A 89 3.87 12.47 18.12
N PRO A 90 4.52 13.53 18.66
CA PRO A 90 3.78 14.61 19.30
C PRO A 90 2.84 15.40 18.36
N ALA A 91 3.19 15.48 17.06
CA ALA A 91 2.30 16.13 16.07
C ALA A 91 1.09 15.25 15.75
N LEU A 92 1.32 13.93 15.60
CA LEU A 92 0.25 12.96 15.39
C LEU A 92 -0.68 12.88 16.60
N GLU A 93 -0.15 12.82 17.82
CA GLU A 93 -0.93 12.80 19.07
C GLU A 93 -1.86 14.00 19.18
N ARG A 94 -1.36 15.21 18.93
CA ARG A 94 -2.19 16.44 18.95
C ARG A 94 -3.32 16.38 17.92
N ALA A 95 -3.04 15.89 16.72
CA ALA A 95 -4.05 15.82 15.67
C ALA A 95 -5.10 14.74 15.96
N VAL A 96 -4.67 13.59 16.50
CA VAL A 96 -5.57 12.51 16.95
C VAL A 96 -6.43 12.98 18.11
N ALA A 97 -5.90 13.71 19.10
CA ALA A 97 -6.68 14.25 20.18
C ALA A 97 -7.81 15.16 19.66
N ARG A 98 -7.52 16.07 18.74
CA ARG A 98 -8.54 16.93 18.12
C ARG A 98 -9.60 16.15 17.33
N ALA A 99 -9.21 15.08 16.65
CA ALA A 99 -10.15 14.23 15.92
C ALA A 99 -11.05 13.42 16.89
N LEU A 100 -10.53 13.01 18.04
CA LEU A 100 -11.31 12.39 19.11
C LEU A 100 -12.27 13.38 19.78
N ASP A 101 -11.83 14.62 20.05
CA ASP A 101 -12.72 15.67 20.54
C ASP A 101 -13.91 15.92 19.58
N ALA A 102 -13.62 15.92 18.27
CA ALA A 102 -14.66 16.04 17.24
C ALA A 102 -15.62 14.83 17.24
N HIS A 103 -15.09 13.62 17.45
CA HIS A 103 -15.90 12.40 17.57
C HIS A 103 -16.79 12.42 18.82
N ASP A 104 -16.25 12.86 19.97
CA ASP A 104 -17.05 12.96 21.20
C ASP A 104 -18.15 14.05 21.09
N ALA A 105 -17.86 15.15 20.41
CA ALA A 105 -18.88 16.16 20.09
C ALA A 105 -19.95 15.58 19.16
N ALA A 106 -19.56 14.80 18.12
CA ALA A 106 -20.52 14.12 17.24
C ALA A 106 -21.42 13.13 18.00
N LYS A 107 -20.86 12.40 18.98
CA LYS A 107 -21.65 11.52 19.86
C LYS A 107 -22.67 12.29 20.69
N ALA A 108 -22.28 13.40 21.27
CA ALA A 108 -23.16 14.24 22.09
C ALA A 108 -24.32 14.82 21.26
N GLU A 109 -24.10 15.07 19.96
CA GLU A 109 -25.07 15.64 19.03
C GLU A 109 -25.84 14.57 18.23
N GLY A 110 -25.42 13.31 18.26
CA GLY A 110 -26.06 12.21 17.51
C GLY A 110 -25.89 12.33 15.99
N THR A 111 -24.75 12.85 15.52
CA THR A 111 -24.46 13.04 14.09
C THR A 111 -23.63 11.87 13.52
N PRO A 112 -23.45 11.76 12.19
CA PRO A 112 -22.74 10.63 11.57
C PRO A 112 -21.34 10.36 12.14
N GLY A 113 -20.61 11.37 12.58
CA GLY A 113 -19.29 11.24 13.20
C GLY A 113 -19.30 10.37 14.47
N SER A 114 -20.45 10.17 15.12
CA SER A 114 -20.60 9.25 16.27
C SER A 114 -20.33 7.79 15.93
N GLU A 115 -20.50 7.40 14.66
CA GLU A 115 -20.28 6.05 14.14
C GLU A 115 -18.85 5.85 13.57
N ALA A 116 -17.96 6.85 13.76
CA ALA A 116 -16.64 6.84 13.17
C ALA A 116 -15.80 5.66 13.69
N SER A 117 -15.17 4.96 12.75
CA SER A 117 -14.17 3.92 13.00
C SER A 117 -12.81 4.51 13.36
N TRP A 118 -11.88 3.64 13.76
CA TRP A 118 -10.48 4.00 13.94
C TRP A 118 -9.89 4.67 12.69
N PHE A 119 -10.23 4.13 11.49
CA PHE A 119 -9.72 4.64 10.22
C PHE A 119 -10.29 6.03 9.89
N ASP A 120 -11.56 6.30 10.20
CA ASP A 120 -12.17 7.62 10.00
C ASP A 120 -11.50 8.70 10.84
N VAL A 121 -11.31 8.41 12.14
CA VAL A 121 -10.64 9.33 13.08
C VAL A 121 -9.18 9.55 12.66
N PHE A 122 -8.48 8.48 12.27
CA PHE A 122 -7.08 8.59 11.87
C PHE A 122 -6.90 9.35 10.55
N THR A 123 -7.78 9.12 9.56
CA THR A 123 -7.81 9.85 8.28
C THR A 123 -8.04 11.35 8.52
N THR A 124 -8.97 11.68 9.41
CA THR A 124 -9.25 13.07 9.81
C THR A 124 -8.02 13.71 10.48
N ALA A 125 -7.37 13.00 11.40
CA ALA A 125 -6.14 13.44 12.04
C ALA A 125 -4.98 13.63 11.04
N ALA A 126 -4.86 12.75 10.03
CA ALA A 126 -3.83 12.86 9.00
C ALA A 126 -3.95 14.16 8.19
N PHE A 127 -5.15 14.54 7.74
CA PHE A 127 -5.36 15.84 7.07
C PHE A 127 -5.03 17.00 7.99
N ARG A 128 -5.36 16.89 9.27
CA ARG A 128 -5.03 17.93 10.26
C ARG A 128 -3.52 18.06 10.44
N CYS A 129 -2.77 16.97 10.56
CA CYS A 129 -1.31 16.97 10.62
C CYS A 129 -0.69 17.69 9.43
N MET A 130 -1.15 17.39 8.22
CA MET A 130 -0.62 17.98 7.00
C MET A 130 -0.85 19.50 6.94
N VAL A 131 -2.05 19.94 7.31
CA VAL A 131 -2.36 21.39 7.36
C VAL A 131 -1.57 22.09 8.46
N ASP A 132 -1.44 21.50 9.64
CA ASP A 132 -0.66 22.07 10.74
C ASP A 132 0.84 22.15 10.41
N ALA A 133 1.34 21.23 9.55
CA ALA A 133 2.69 21.26 9.02
C ALA A 133 2.89 22.29 7.88
N GLY A 134 1.85 23.02 7.47
CA GLY A 134 1.91 24.03 6.41
C GLY A 134 2.13 23.45 5.02
N LEU A 135 1.61 22.25 4.75
CA LEU A 135 1.70 21.61 3.44
C LEU A 135 0.65 22.16 2.47
N ASP A 136 0.99 22.19 1.19
CA ASP A 136 0.12 22.64 0.10
C ASP A 136 -0.51 21.46 -0.67
N TRP A 137 0.18 20.32 -0.68
CA TRP A 137 -0.20 19.11 -1.39
C TRP A 137 -0.30 17.90 -0.49
N ALA A 138 -1.19 16.98 -0.85
CA ALA A 138 -1.24 15.65 -0.25
C ALA A 138 -1.45 14.57 -1.31
N VAL A 139 -0.68 13.50 -1.22
CA VAL A 139 -0.91 12.26 -1.96
C VAL A 139 -1.63 11.30 -1.03
N VAL A 140 -2.86 10.92 -1.36
CA VAL A 140 -3.78 10.22 -0.47
C VAL A 140 -4.05 8.82 -1.01
N GLU A 141 -3.62 7.80 -0.28
CA GLU A 141 -3.92 6.40 -0.56
C GLU A 141 -5.28 6.02 0.01
N VAL A 142 -6.13 5.40 -0.81
CA VAL A 142 -7.40 4.80 -0.39
C VAL A 142 -7.13 3.56 0.46
N GLY A 143 -7.80 3.45 1.60
CA GLY A 143 -7.71 2.28 2.47
C GLY A 143 -8.38 1.05 1.84
N LEU A 144 -9.66 1.18 1.47
CA LEU A 144 -10.45 0.09 0.91
C LEU A 144 -11.44 0.59 -0.16
N GLY A 145 -11.43 -0.06 -1.33
CA GLY A 145 -12.36 0.28 -2.42
C GLY A 145 -12.11 1.67 -2.98
N GLY A 146 -12.91 2.64 -2.60
CA GLY A 146 -12.78 4.04 -3.00
C GLY A 146 -14.05 4.86 -2.74
N ARG A 147 -15.19 4.47 -3.28
CA ARG A 147 -16.45 5.25 -3.25
C ARG A 147 -16.89 5.63 -1.84
N LEU A 148 -16.80 4.71 -0.89
CA LEU A 148 -17.23 4.87 0.50
C LEU A 148 -16.06 4.92 1.49
N ASP A 149 -14.82 5.00 0.98
CA ASP A 149 -13.64 5.09 1.83
C ASP A 149 -13.56 6.44 2.53
N SER A 150 -13.07 6.47 3.76
CA SER A 150 -12.91 7.70 4.57
C SER A 150 -12.10 8.77 3.86
N THR A 151 -11.17 8.36 2.98
CA THR A 151 -10.34 9.29 2.19
C THR A 151 -11.12 9.98 1.07
N ASN A 152 -12.30 9.47 0.68
CA ASN A 152 -13.09 10.02 -0.43
C ASN A 152 -13.80 11.35 -0.10
N VAL A 153 -13.52 11.91 1.07
CA VAL A 153 -13.88 13.30 1.43
C VAL A 153 -13.11 14.33 0.60
N VAL A 154 -11.98 13.95 -0.02
CA VAL A 154 -11.17 14.86 -0.83
C VAL A 154 -11.80 15.19 -2.19
N ASN A 155 -11.44 16.38 -2.72
CA ASN A 155 -11.72 16.77 -4.11
C ASN A 155 -10.38 16.87 -4.88
N PRO A 156 -9.88 15.75 -5.43
CA PRO A 156 -8.50 15.70 -5.93
C PRO A 156 -8.30 16.47 -7.23
N GLU A 157 -7.08 16.95 -7.46
CA GLU A 157 -6.64 17.47 -8.75
C GLU A 157 -6.47 16.35 -9.78
N LEU A 158 -6.19 15.13 -9.32
CA LEU A 158 -6.00 13.94 -10.12
C LEU A 158 -6.40 12.70 -9.32
N ALA A 159 -7.20 11.82 -9.92
CA ALA A 159 -7.45 10.47 -9.43
C ALA A 159 -6.55 9.45 -10.16
N VAL A 160 -6.07 8.44 -9.43
CA VAL A 160 -5.29 7.33 -10.00
C VAL A 160 -5.93 6.02 -9.58
N ILE A 161 -6.28 5.18 -10.56
CA ILE A 161 -6.76 3.80 -10.35
C ILE A 161 -5.68 2.87 -10.87
N VAL A 162 -4.79 2.39 -9.97
CA VAL A 162 -3.60 1.64 -10.38
C VAL A 162 -3.98 0.36 -11.12
N ASN A 163 -4.81 -0.47 -10.51
CA ASN A 163 -5.33 -1.71 -11.10
C ASN A 163 -6.58 -2.20 -10.36
N VAL A 164 -7.26 -3.18 -10.93
CA VAL A 164 -8.43 -3.83 -10.33
C VAL A 164 -8.27 -5.34 -10.48
N ASP A 165 -8.35 -6.05 -9.34
CA ASP A 165 -8.39 -7.50 -9.28
C ASP A 165 -9.28 -7.94 -8.11
N LEU A 166 -9.57 -9.24 -8.03
CA LEU A 166 -10.39 -9.82 -6.96
C LEU A 166 -9.65 -9.71 -5.62
N GLU A 167 -10.12 -8.81 -4.78
CA GLU A 167 -9.64 -8.60 -3.41
C GLU A 167 -10.78 -8.05 -2.54
N HIS A 168 -10.83 -8.44 -1.26
CA HIS A 168 -11.87 -8.00 -0.33
C HIS A 168 -13.30 -8.24 -0.86
N THR A 169 -13.52 -9.41 -1.45
CA THR A 169 -14.78 -9.76 -2.13
C THR A 169 -15.97 -9.84 -1.20
N ASP A 170 -15.73 -10.03 0.08
CA ASP A 170 -16.69 -9.97 1.20
C ASP A 170 -17.25 -8.55 1.44
N VAL A 171 -16.54 -7.50 1.04
CA VAL A 171 -16.94 -6.09 1.23
C VAL A 171 -17.22 -5.40 -0.10
N LEU A 172 -16.36 -5.59 -1.11
CA LEU A 172 -16.41 -4.86 -2.38
C LEU A 172 -17.25 -5.56 -3.47
N GLY A 173 -17.73 -6.79 -3.18
CA GLY A 173 -18.42 -7.63 -4.13
C GLY A 173 -17.51 -8.64 -4.84
N SER A 174 -18.14 -9.68 -5.40
CA SER A 174 -17.47 -10.87 -5.91
C SER A 174 -17.05 -10.81 -7.38
N THR A 175 -17.22 -9.67 -8.05
CA THR A 175 -16.90 -9.49 -9.48
C THR A 175 -15.93 -8.33 -9.69
N LEU A 176 -15.16 -8.41 -10.78
CA LEU A 176 -14.26 -7.32 -11.17
C LEU A 176 -15.02 -6.01 -11.44
N SER A 177 -16.24 -6.09 -12.01
CA SER A 177 -17.10 -4.91 -12.23
C SER A 177 -17.53 -4.25 -10.92
N ALA A 178 -17.91 -5.02 -9.90
CA ALA A 178 -18.30 -4.48 -8.60
C ALA A 178 -17.11 -3.74 -7.95
N ILE A 179 -15.94 -4.40 -7.91
CA ILE A 179 -14.72 -3.82 -7.35
C ILE A 179 -14.27 -2.57 -8.15
N ALA A 180 -14.38 -2.62 -9.48
CA ALA A 180 -14.08 -1.47 -10.34
C ALA A 180 -15.02 -0.30 -10.07
N THR A 181 -16.30 -0.55 -9.81
CA THR A 181 -17.30 0.47 -9.46
C THR A 181 -16.95 1.17 -8.14
N GLU A 182 -16.58 0.40 -7.12
CA GLU A 182 -16.12 0.95 -5.85
C GLU A 182 -14.87 1.81 -6.00
N LYS A 183 -13.88 1.33 -6.78
CA LYS A 183 -12.64 2.09 -7.02
C LYS A 183 -12.88 3.34 -7.88
N ALA A 184 -13.71 3.23 -8.92
CA ALA A 184 -14.05 4.37 -9.77
C ALA A 184 -14.82 5.48 -9.04
N GLY A 185 -15.38 5.20 -7.84
CA GLY A 185 -16.04 6.20 -7.01
C GLY A 185 -15.15 7.34 -6.50
N ILE A 186 -13.83 7.27 -6.69
CA ILE A 186 -12.92 8.39 -6.41
C ILE A 186 -12.86 9.43 -7.56
N ILE A 187 -13.43 9.12 -8.72
CA ILE A 187 -13.48 10.03 -9.87
C ILE A 187 -14.45 11.16 -9.56
N LYS A 188 -13.99 12.40 -9.61
CA LYS A 188 -14.81 13.60 -9.35
C LYS A 188 -15.13 14.36 -10.64
N PRO A 189 -16.23 15.13 -10.66
CA PRO A 189 -16.66 15.88 -11.85
C PRO A 189 -15.54 16.73 -12.47
N GLY A 190 -15.25 16.52 -13.75
CA GLY A 190 -14.24 17.27 -14.52
C GLY A 190 -12.78 17.05 -14.10
N LYS A 191 -12.51 16.22 -13.09
CA LYS A 191 -11.15 15.94 -12.61
C LYS A 191 -10.53 14.79 -13.39
N PRO A 192 -9.25 14.91 -13.79
CA PRO A 192 -8.58 13.88 -14.57
C PRO A 192 -8.41 12.58 -13.82
N VAL A 193 -8.34 11.46 -14.56
CA VAL A 193 -8.10 10.13 -14.00
C VAL A 193 -7.09 9.34 -14.84
N ILE A 194 -6.15 8.67 -14.19
CA ILE A 194 -5.18 7.75 -14.78
C ILE A 194 -5.51 6.32 -14.35
N THR A 195 -5.39 5.36 -15.27
CA THR A 195 -5.50 3.94 -14.95
C THR A 195 -4.60 3.08 -15.82
N THR A 196 -4.22 1.89 -15.30
CA THR A 196 -3.56 0.82 -16.06
C THR A 196 -4.51 -0.33 -16.41
N CYS A 197 -5.77 -0.26 -16.01
CA CYS A 197 -6.75 -1.27 -16.39
C CYS A 197 -6.92 -1.29 -17.91
N HIS A 198 -6.85 -2.48 -18.52
CA HIS A 198 -7.01 -2.59 -19.98
C HIS A 198 -8.34 -1.98 -20.42
N ALA A 199 -8.29 -1.13 -21.45
CA ALA A 199 -9.45 -0.33 -21.88
C ALA A 199 -10.68 -1.17 -22.26
N ASP A 200 -10.48 -2.34 -22.87
CA ASP A 200 -11.53 -3.27 -23.29
C ASP A 200 -11.82 -4.36 -22.25
N GLY A 201 -11.03 -4.40 -21.17
CA GLY A 201 -11.26 -5.28 -20.02
C GLY A 201 -12.52 -4.86 -19.24
N GLU A 202 -13.07 -5.78 -18.47
CA GLU A 202 -14.26 -5.52 -17.65
C GLU A 202 -14.07 -4.31 -16.71
N PRO A 203 -12.97 -4.20 -15.91
CA PRO A 203 -12.73 -3.02 -15.09
C PRO A 203 -12.57 -1.73 -15.89
N GLY A 204 -11.88 -1.80 -17.03
CA GLY A 204 -11.66 -0.64 -17.88
C GLY A 204 -12.94 -0.06 -18.44
N ARG A 205 -13.89 -0.91 -18.86
CA ARG A 205 -15.22 -0.44 -19.31
C ARG A 205 -15.98 0.28 -18.19
N VAL A 206 -15.95 -0.23 -16.96
CA VAL A 206 -16.57 0.42 -15.81
C VAL A 206 -15.94 1.78 -15.53
N ILE A 207 -14.59 1.85 -15.46
CA ILE A 207 -13.85 3.11 -15.22
C ILE A 207 -14.18 4.13 -16.31
N ARG A 208 -14.23 3.71 -17.58
CA ARG A 208 -14.61 4.58 -18.71
C ARG A 208 -16.02 5.14 -18.56
N ALA A 209 -16.98 4.28 -18.22
CA ALA A 209 -18.37 4.70 -18.05
C ALA A 209 -18.52 5.73 -16.92
N VAL A 210 -17.86 5.51 -15.77
CA VAL A 210 -17.85 6.47 -14.66
C VAL A 210 -17.15 7.77 -15.05
N ALA A 211 -15.98 7.70 -15.72
CA ALA A 211 -15.26 8.88 -16.17
C ALA A 211 -16.11 9.72 -17.14
N GLN A 212 -16.80 9.08 -18.09
CA GLN A 212 -17.73 9.75 -19.00
C GLN A 212 -18.90 10.43 -18.27
N ALA A 213 -19.52 9.72 -17.31
CA ALA A 213 -20.62 10.28 -16.51
C ALA A 213 -20.17 11.49 -15.66
N GLN A 214 -18.91 11.50 -15.21
CA GLN A 214 -18.30 12.60 -14.47
C GLN A 214 -17.63 13.66 -15.37
N GLN A 215 -17.71 13.52 -16.69
CA GLN A 215 -16.99 14.39 -17.64
C GLN A 215 -15.49 14.50 -17.31
N ALA A 216 -14.92 13.44 -16.74
CA ALA A 216 -13.53 13.34 -16.29
C ALA A 216 -12.64 12.90 -17.45
N PRO A 217 -11.58 13.68 -17.80
CA PRO A 217 -10.60 13.23 -18.79
C PRO A 217 -9.89 11.96 -18.30
N LEU A 218 -9.79 10.94 -19.16
CA LEU A 218 -9.23 9.62 -18.83
C LEU A 218 -7.97 9.33 -19.65
N ARG A 219 -6.88 8.98 -18.96
CA ARG A 219 -5.62 8.53 -19.58
C ARG A 219 -5.33 7.08 -19.18
N TRP A 220 -4.99 6.27 -20.18
CA TRP A 220 -4.59 4.89 -20.05
C TRP A 220 -3.07 4.76 -20.08
N ILE A 221 -2.53 3.90 -19.20
CA ILE A 221 -1.13 3.48 -19.26
C ILE A 221 -1.14 1.99 -19.53
N ASP A 222 -0.45 1.56 -20.58
CA ASP A 222 -0.34 0.15 -20.91
C ASP A 222 0.65 -0.54 -19.93
N PRO A 223 0.17 -1.48 -19.09
CA PRO A 223 1.04 -2.18 -18.16
C PRO A 223 2.07 -3.08 -18.87
N GLN A 224 1.77 -3.60 -20.04
CA GLN A 224 2.66 -4.51 -20.78
C GLN A 224 3.89 -3.81 -21.34
N SER A 225 3.79 -2.49 -21.59
CA SER A 225 4.90 -1.69 -22.10
C SER A 225 5.99 -1.41 -21.07
N GLN A 226 5.77 -1.72 -19.77
CA GLN A 226 6.64 -1.27 -18.67
C GLN A 226 7.57 -2.35 -18.12
N GLY A 227 7.38 -3.61 -18.49
CA GLY A 227 8.25 -4.73 -18.13
C GLY A 227 8.07 -5.26 -16.71
N HIS A 228 8.25 -4.45 -15.67
CA HIS A 228 8.18 -4.88 -14.28
C HIS A 228 7.43 -3.89 -13.38
N LEU A 229 7.01 -4.33 -12.16
CA LEU A 229 6.14 -3.57 -11.26
C LEU A 229 6.66 -2.18 -10.90
N HIS A 230 7.96 -2.08 -10.59
CA HIS A 230 8.53 -0.78 -10.22
C HIS A 230 8.50 0.21 -11.39
N ALA A 231 8.85 -0.24 -12.59
CA ALA A 231 8.78 0.58 -13.80
C ALA A 231 7.34 1.02 -14.11
N LEU A 232 6.36 0.12 -13.93
CA LEU A 232 4.94 0.48 -14.09
C LEU A 232 4.50 1.54 -13.08
N ASN A 233 4.84 1.38 -11.81
CA ASN A 233 4.51 2.36 -10.78
C ASN A 233 5.20 3.72 -11.06
N THR A 234 6.44 3.70 -11.54
CA THR A 234 7.18 4.90 -11.97
C THR A 234 6.52 5.58 -13.16
N ALA A 235 6.08 4.82 -14.16
CA ALA A 235 5.38 5.34 -15.32
C ALA A 235 4.05 6.01 -14.93
N ILE A 236 3.29 5.42 -14.00
CA ILE A 236 2.07 6.01 -13.46
C ILE A 236 2.38 7.34 -12.75
N ALA A 237 3.39 7.36 -11.88
CA ALA A 237 3.77 8.56 -11.15
C ALA A 237 4.25 9.68 -12.08
N ARG A 238 5.05 9.35 -13.10
CA ARG A 238 5.49 10.30 -14.13
C ARG A 238 4.34 10.86 -14.93
N ALA A 239 3.40 10.01 -15.35
CA ALA A 239 2.19 10.45 -16.05
C ALA A 239 1.32 11.36 -15.16
N ALA A 240 1.26 11.09 -13.85
CA ALA A 240 0.56 11.94 -12.90
C ALA A 240 1.20 13.33 -12.81
N LEU A 241 2.52 13.40 -12.62
CA LEU A 241 3.25 14.68 -12.59
C LEU A 241 3.10 15.48 -13.88
N GLN A 242 3.26 14.81 -15.03
CA GLN A 242 3.08 15.44 -16.34
C GLN A 242 1.67 16.00 -16.49
N TRP A 243 0.66 15.24 -16.16
CA TRP A 243 -0.72 15.69 -16.32
C TRP A 243 -1.09 16.83 -15.36
N LEU A 244 -0.56 16.81 -14.13
CA LEU A 244 -0.69 17.95 -13.23
C LEU A 244 -0.03 19.21 -13.81
N GLY A 245 1.14 19.08 -14.45
CA GLY A 245 1.81 20.18 -15.14
C GLY A 245 1.03 20.72 -16.34
N GLU A 246 0.47 19.84 -17.17
CA GLU A 246 -0.42 20.20 -18.29
C GLU A 246 -1.67 20.99 -17.81
N ARG A 247 -2.06 20.82 -16.55
CA ARG A 247 -3.16 21.54 -15.91
C ARG A 247 -2.71 22.73 -15.05
N GLY A 248 -1.49 23.18 -15.22
CA GLY A 248 -0.95 24.40 -14.62
C GLY A 248 -0.27 24.22 -13.26
N ALA A 249 -0.02 23.00 -12.82
CA ALA A 249 0.83 22.80 -11.63
C ALA A 249 2.30 23.03 -11.99
N MET A 250 2.99 23.87 -11.20
CA MET A 250 4.34 24.30 -11.48
C MET A 250 5.35 23.69 -10.51
N SER A 251 6.51 23.32 -11.04
CA SER A 251 7.69 23.02 -10.25
C SER A 251 8.28 24.31 -9.70
N ALA A 252 8.29 24.48 -8.38
CA ALA A 252 8.90 25.63 -7.73
C ALA A 252 10.44 25.62 -7.93
N GLN A 253 11.04 24.43 -7.99
CA GLN A 253 12.47 24.26 -8.20
C GLN A 253 12.94 24.67 -9.60
N ARG A 254 12.13 24.41 -10.64
CA ARG A 254 12.50 24.65 -12.03
C ARG A 254 11.87 25.89 -12.66
N GLY A 255 10.81 26.44 -12.04
CA GLY A 255 10.01 27.49 -12.61
C GLY A 255 9.27 27.08 -13.92
N ALA A 256 8.99 25.79 -14.06
CA ALA A 256 8.36 25.18 -15.26
C ALA A 256 7.20 24.27 -14.85
N PRO A 257 6.29 23.89 -15.77
CA PRO A 257 5.25 22.89 -15.48
C PRO A 257 5.82 21.60 -14.91
N LEU A 258 5.10 20.97 -13.98
CA LEU A 258 5.45 19.63 -13.48
C LEU A 258 5.61 18.64 -14.65
N GLY A 259 6.49 17.66 -14.52
CA GLY A 259 6.72 16.69 -15.57
C GLY A 259 7.74 15.63 -15.21
N LEU A 260 8.24 14.93 -16.23
CA LEU A 260 9.17 13.81 -16.08
C LEU A 260 10.47 14.18 -15.34
N ALA A 261 10.94 15.42 -15.54
CA ALA A 261 12.16 15.92 -14.91
C ALA A 261 12.06 16.04 -13.36
N ASP A 262 10.84 16.04 -12.81
CA ASP A 262 10.62 16.09 -11.36
C ASP A 262 10.66 14.69 -10.73
N LEU A 263 10.72 13.61 -11.54
CA LEU A 263 10.96 12.24 -11.07
C LEU A 263 12.01 11.56 -11.96
N PRO A 264 13.30 11.93 -11.85
CA PRO A 264 14.38 11.28 -12.59
C PRO A 264 14.56 9.82 -12.16
N ASP A 265 15.23 8.99 -13.00
CA ASP A 265 15.38 7.55 -12.76
C ASP A 265 16.02 7.26 -11.39
N ALA A 266 17.12 7.92 -11.05
CA ALA A 266 17.79 7.72 -9.77
C ALA A 266 16.86 7.96 -8.57
N LEU A 267 16.04 9.03 -8.60
CA LEU A 267 15.07 9.30 -7.53
C LEU A 267 13.95 8.24 -7.50
N ALA A 268 13.49 7.80 -8.66
CA ALA A 268 12.47 6.76 -8.75
C ALA A 268 12.99 5.43 -8.19
N ASP A 269 14.21 5.04 -8.54
CA ASP A 269 14.84 3.80 -8.08
C ASP A 269 15.11 3.81 -6.57
N ASP A 270 15.47 4.96 -6.00
CA ASP A 270 15.67 5.13 -4.57
C ASP A 270 14.34 5.22 -3.78
N THR A 271 13.21 5.50 -4.48
CA THR A 271 11.91 5.64 -3.84
C THR A 271 11.23 4.29 -3.70
N ARG A 272 11.57 3.56 -2.66
CA ARG A 272 10.94 2.29 -2.30
C ARG A 272 10.34 2.38 -0.90
N LEU A 273 9.14 1.81 -0.75
CA LEU A 273 8.53 1.68 0.58
C LEU A 273 9.08 0.44 1.28
N PRO A 274 9.25 0.50 2.61
CA PRO A 274 9.56 -0.68 3.40
C PRO A 274 8.61 -1.85 3.08
N GLY A 275 9.17 -3.07 2.99
CA GLY A 275 8.40 -4.29 2.71
C GLY A 275 7.72 -4.33 1.33
N ARG A 276 8.22 -3.58 0.35
CA ARG A 276 7.81 -3.61 -1.05
C ARG A 276 9.03 -3.91 -1.93
N GLN A 277 9.34 -5.19 -2.11
CA GLN A 277 10.58 -5.66 -2.71
C GLN A 277 11.81 -4.98 -2.07
N GLU A 278 11.78 -4.79 -0.77
CA GLU A 278 12.87 -4.20 -0.01
C GLU A 278 14.01 -5.22 0.09
N GLN A 279 15.21 -4.84 -0.37
CA GLN A 279 16.33 -5.74 -0.53
C GLN A 279 17.43 -5.41 0.46
N PHE A 280 18.02 -6.44 1.04
CA PHE A 280 19.18 -6.35 1.92
C PHE A 280 20.20 -7.40 1.53
N ASP A 281 21.49 -7.02 1.57
CA ASP A 281 22.59 -7.96 1.63
C ASP A 281 23.00 -8.10 3.09
N ILE A 282 23.02 -9.33 3.60
CA ILE A 282 23.33 -9.63 5.00
C ILE A 282 24.50 -10.57 5.13
N VAL A 283 25.13 -10.58 6.30
CA VAL A 283 26.09 -11.62 6.69
C VAL A 283 25.52 -12.36 7.90
N PRO A 284 25.13 -13.65 7.74
CA PRO A 284 24.60 -14.43 8.87
C PRO A 284 25.63 -14.57 9.99
N PRO A 285 25.19 -14.66 11.26
CA PRO A 285 26.08 -14.86 12.40
C PRO A 285 26.97 -16.12 12.22
N GLY A 286 28.28 -15.96 12.42
CA GLY A 286 29.24 -17.04 12.25
C GLY A 286 29.60 -17.41 10.82
N SER A 287 29.05 -16.71 9.82
CA SER A 287 29.38 -16.89 8.39
C SER A 287 30.25 -15.74 7.88
N ARG A 288 30.95 -15.99 6.77
CA ARG A 288 31.59 -14.96 5.93
C ARG A 288 30.87 -14.74 4.62
N GLN A 289 29.82 -15.50 4.39
CA GLN A 289 29.07 -15.49 3.15
C GLN A 289 27.98 -14.40 3.20
N ARG A 290 27.86 -13.64 2.11
CA ARG A 290 26.72 -12.72 1.91
C ARG A 290 25.52 -13.50 1.39
N LEU A 291 24.36 -13.16 1.90
CA LEU A 291 23.06 -13.64 1.42
C LEU A 291 22.20 -12.43 1.07
N SER A 292 21.50 -12.51 -0.05
CA SER A 292 20.48 -11.51 -0.39
C SER A 292 19.14 -11.88 0.26
N VAL A 293 18.50 -10.90 0.85
CA VAL A 293 17.20 -11.03 1.52
C VAL A 293 16.22 -10.04 0.89
N VAL A 294 15.02 -10.51 0.56
CA VAL A 294 13.94 -9.68 0.05
C VAL A 294 12.78 -9.73 1.03
N LEU A 295 12.32 -8.53 1.43
CA LEU A 295 11.11 -8.35 2.22
C LEU A 295 10.00 -7.86 1.30
N ASP A 296 8.92 -8.63 1.15
CA ASP A 296 7.75 -8.22 0.38
C ASP A 296 6.43 -8.70 1.00
N GLY A 297 5.53 -7.78 1.25
CA GLY A 297 4.24 -8.06 1.87
C GLY A 297 3.16 -8.59 0.92
N ALA A 298 3.52 -9.15 -0.25
CA ALA A 298 2.57 -9.78 -1.15
C ALA A 298 1.79 -10.90 -0.44
N HIS A 299 0.46 -10.84 -0.51
CA HIS A 299 -0.44 -11.75 0.20
C HIS A 299 -1.59 -12.27 -0.68
N VAL A 300 -1.46 -12.11 -1.99
CA VAL A 300 -2.32 -12.70 -3.03
C VAL A 300 -1.44 -13.20 -4.17
N GLY A 301 -1.85 -14.31 -4.81
CA GLY A 301 -1.00 -15.03 -5.75
C GLY A 301 -0.52 -14.21 -6.93
N PHE A 302 -1.37 -13.38 -7.55
CA PHE A 302 -0.94 -12.56 -8.68
C PHE A 302 0.13 -11.52 -8.29
N ALA A 303 0.03 -10.94 -7.07
CA ALA A 303 1.05 -10.00 -6.58
C ALA A 303 2.38 -10.71 -6.32
N LEU A 304 2.34 -11.90 -5.71
CA LEU A 304 3.55 -12.71 -5.52
C LEU A 304 4.17 -13.11 -6.87
N SER A 305 3.36 -13.50 -7.85
CA SER A 305 3.85 -13.80 -9.20
C SER A 305 4.58 -12.62 -9.84
N ALA A 306 4.05 -11.42 -9.70
CA ALA A 306 4.69 -10.22 -10.24
C ALA A 306 6.02 -9.92 -9.51
N VAL A 307 6.06 -10.02 -8.16
CA VAL A 307 7.30 -9.90 -7.38
C VAL A 307 8.35 -10.92 -7.82
N LEU A 308 7.97 -12.19 -7.95
CA LEU A 308 8.87 -13.26 -8.38
C LEU A 308 9.36 -13.06 -9.83
N SER A 309 8.52 -12.53 -10.71
CA SER A 309 8.90 -12.17 -12.08
C SER A 309 9.96 -11.08 -12.09
N ASP A 310 9.75 -10.01 -11.31
CA ASP A 310 10.70 -8.89 -11.19
C ASP A 310 12.04 -9.38 -10.63
N LEU A 311 12.02 -10.18 -9.56
CA LEU A 311 13.23 -10.70 -8.94
C LEU A 311 14.01 -11.64 -9.86
N ARG A 312 13.31 -12.47 -10.66
CA ARG A 312 13.98 -13.34 -11.64
C ARG A 312 14.65 -12.59 -12.77
N ALA A 313 14.15 -11.41 -13.13
CA ALA A 313 14.80 -10.55 -14.11
C ALA A 313 16.11 -9.93 -13.57
N ASP A 314 16.28 -9.88 -12.25
CA ASP A 314 17.55 -9.52 -11.58
C ASP A 314 18.40 -10.78 -11.37
N GLY A 315 19.52 -10.87 -12.04
CA GLY A 315 20.42 -12.03 -11.99
C GLY A 315 20.88 -12.45 -10.58
N ARG A 316 20.77 -11.57 -9.58
CA ARG A 316 21.08 -11.88 -8.17
C ARG A 316 20.14 -12.91 -7.55
N PHE A 317 18.92 -13.07 -8.09
CA PHE A 317 17.88 -13.95 -7.58
C PHE A 317 17.61 -15.14 -8.52
N ALA A 318 18.61 -15.56 -9.30
CA ALA A 318 18.51 -16.68 -10.24
C ALA A 318 18.49 -18.03 -9.55
N GLY A 319 19.08 -18.16 -8.36
CA GLY A 319 19.07 -19.37 -7.55
C GLY A 319 17.70 -19.65 -6.88
N PRO A 320 17.55 -20.81 -6.20
CA PRO A 320 16.34 -21.11 -5.47
C PRO A 320 16.19 -20.22 -4.21
N ALA A 321 14.95 -19.88 -3.87
CA ALA A 321 14.65 -19.15 -2.66
C ALA A 321 14.47 -20.06 -1.45
N VAL A 322 14.94 -19.63 -0.27
CA VAL A 322 14.41 -20.07 1.02
C VAL A 322 13.30 -19.08 1.41
N VAL A 323 12.06 -19.55 1.51
CA VAL A 323 10.90 -18.68 1.73
C VAL A 323 10.41 -18.77 3.16
N LEU A 324 10.30 -17.64 3.86
CA LEU A 324 9.55 -17.54 5.11
C LEU A 324 8.17 -16.99 4.81
N LEU A 325 7.13 -17.79 5.11
CA LEU A 325 5.76 -17.53 4.73
C LEU A 325 4.82 -17.48 5.95
N ALA A 326 4.02 -16.42 6.05
CA ALA A 326 2.82 -16.37 6.88
C ALA A 326 1.69 -15.65 6.15
N LEU A 327 0.45 -16.10 6.32
CA LEU A 327 -0.72 -15.55 5.64
C LEU A 327 -1.85 -15.22 6.64
N GLY A 328 -2.63 -14.19 6.33
CA GLY A 328 -3.91 -13.95 6.96
C GLY A 328 -4.90 -15.08 6.68
N ALA A 329 -5.80 -15.36 7.63
CA ALA A 329 -6.80 -16.43 7.51
C ALA A 329 -7.77 -16.20 6.32
N ASP A 330 -7.98 -14.93 5.95
CA ASP A 330 -8.84 -14.48 4.84
C ASP A 330 -8.20 -14.62 3.45
N LYS A 331 -6.92 -15.03 3.37
CA LYS A 331 -6.19 -15.11 2.09
C LYS A 331 -6.26 -16.49 1.46
N ASN A 332 -6.20 -16.52 0.12
CA ASN A 332 -6.16 -17.77 -0.63
C ASN A 332 -4.76 -18.40 -0.54
N ALA A 333 -4.56 -19.24 0.47
CA ALA A 333 -3.28 -19.90 0.72
C ALA A 333 -2.87 -20.84 -0.42
N GLN A 334 -3.81 -21.54 -1.03
CA GLN A 334 -3.52 -22.47 -2.12
C GLN A 334 -2.93 -21.75 -3.34
N ASP A 335 -3.52 -20.60 -3.73
CA ASP A 335 -2.99 -19.79 -4.83
C ASP A 335 -1.61 -19.22 -4.49
N MET A 336 -1.41 -18.72 -3.26
CA MET A 336 -0.11 -18.22 -2.81
C MET A 336 0.99 -19.27 -2.84
N VAL A 337 0.75 -20.44 -2.27
CA VAL A 337 1.74 -21.52 -2.19
C VAL A 337 2.04 -22.10 -3.58
N ALA A 338 1.03 -22.19 -4.47
CA ALA A 338 1.22 -22.64 -5.85
C ALA A 338 2.23 -21.78 -6.64
N ARG A 339 2.35 -20.48 -6.33
CA ARG A 339 3.32 -19.58 -6.98
C ARG A 339 4.77 -19.86 -6.58
N LEU A 340 5.01 -20.58 -5.50
CA LEU A 340 6.34 -20.94 -5.02
C LEU A 340 6.90 -22.20 -5.68
N VAL A 341 6.07 -22.97 -6.42
CA VAL A 341 6.50 -24.16 -7.14
C VAL A 341 7.54 -23.78 -8.21
N GLY A 342 8.69 -24.45 -8.20
CA GLY A 342 9.80 -24.17 -9.11
C GLY A 342 10.60 -22.88 -8.79
N VAL A 343 10.35 -22.28 -7.61
CA VAL A 343 11.06 -21.07 -7.15
C VAL A 343 11.87 -21.33 -5.90
N THR A 344 11.36 -22.18 -5.01
CA THR A 344 11.91 -22.35 -3.65
C THR A 344 12.58 -23.70 -3.45
N SER A 345 13.66 -23.71 -2.69
CA SER A 345 14.29 -24.93 -2.13
C SER A 345 13.59 -25.37 -0.84
N LEU A 346 13.09 -24.43 -0.03
CA LEU A 346 12.39 -24.69 1.22
C LEU A 346 11.39 -23.57 1.52
N VAL A 347 10.20 -23.94 2.01
CA VAL A 347 9.22 -23.02 2.61
C VAL A 347 9.19 -23.23 4.12
N VAL A 348 9.61 -22.23 4.88
CA VAL A 348 9.42 -22.19 6.33
C VAL A 348 8.11 -21.49 6.60
N CYS A 349 7.12 -22.20 7.10
CA CYS A 349 5.80 -21.65 7.42
C CYS A 349 5.75 -21.21 8.87
N THR A 350 5.21 -20.04 9.14
CA THR A 350 5.04 -19.53 10.51
C THR A 350 3.68 -18.85 10.67
N THR A 351 3.34 -18.46 11.90
CA THR A 351 2.11 -17.74 12.23
C THR A 351 2.35 -16.23 12.22
N LEU A 352 1.29 -15.45 12.02
CA LEU A 352 1.29 -14.03 12.37
C LEU A 352 1.19 -13.87 13.88
N GLY A 353 1.74 -12.78 14.44
CA GLY A 353 1.70 -12.51 15.89
C GLY A 353 0.31 -12.67 16.51
N ALA A 354 0.25 -12.95 17.82
CA ALA A 354 -0.95 -13.40 18.55
C ALA A 354 -2.19 -12.49 18.44
N GLU A 355 -2.02 -11.21 18.16
CA GLU A 355 -3.13 -10.25 18.00
C GLU A 355 -3.75 -10.26 16.60
N ARG A 356 -3.27 -11.11 15.70
CA ARG A 356 -3.64 -11.11 14.29
C ARG A 356 -4.21 -12.45 13.87
N ARG A 357 -5.28 -12.43 13.08
CA ARG A 357 -5.90 -13.64 12.53
C ARG A 357 -5.02 -14.23 11.42
N GLY A 358 -3.95 -14.92 11.81
CA GLY A 358 -3.10 -15.67 10.90
C GLY A 358 -3.67 -17.07 10.59
N ARG A 359 -3.32 -17.60 9.43
CA ARG A 359 -3.53 -19.03 9.12
C ARG A 359 -2.53 -19.87 9.93
N PRO A 360 -2.92 -21.00 10.49
CA PRO A 360 -1.99 -21.93 11.18
C PRO A 360 -0.81 -22.32 10.28
N ALA A 361 0.39 -22.30 10.83
CA ALA A 361 1.61 -22.63 10.08
C ALA A 361 1.59 -24.08 9.55
N GLU A 362 0.99 -25.01 10.30
CA GLU A 362 0.83 -26.41 9.93
C GLU A 362 -0.03 -26.58 8.68
N GLU A 363 -1.11 -25.77 8.55
CA GLU A 363 -1.95 -25.79 7.33
C GLU A 363 -1.17 -25.31 6.11
N LEU A 364 -0.38 -24.25 6.25
CA LEU A 364 0.46 -23.73 5.16
C LEU A 364 1.51 -24.76 4.75
N ALA A 365 2.17 -25.39 5.73
CA ALA A 365 3.17 -26.43 5.47
C ALA A 365 2.55 -27.68 4.82
N ALA A 366 1.35 -28.08 5.25
CA ALA A 366 0.63 -29.19 4.63
C ALA A 366 0.26 -28.89 3.16
N LEU A 367 -0.23 -27.66 2.88
CA LEU A 367 -0.50 -27.22 1.49
C LEU A 367 0.77 -27.23 0.64
N ALA A 368 1.89 -26.74 1.18
CA ALA A 368 3.17 -26.74 0.47
C ALA A 368 3.63 -28.15 0.13
N ARG A 369 3.57 -29.08 1.08
CA ARG A 369 3.93 -30.51 0.86
C ARG A 369 3.02 -31.18 -0.15
N ASN A 370 1.71 -30.88 -0.13
CA ASN A 370 0.75 -31.42 -1.11
C ASN A 370 1.05 -30.96 -2.55
N LEU A 371 1.72 -29.82 -2.70
CA LEU A 371 2.18 -29.30 -4.00
C LEU A 371 3.61 -29.74 -4.33
N GLY A 372 4.19 -30.68 -3.56
CA GLY A 372 5.53 -31.23 -3.79
C GLY A 372 6.68 -30.33 -3.32
N LEU A 373 6.41 -29.32 -2.50
CA LEU A 373 7.44 -28.45 -1.92
C LEU A 373 7.99 -29.05 -0.62
N CYS A 374 9.29 -28.85 -0.37
CA CYS A 374 9.86 -29.03 0.95
C CYS A 374 9.30 -27.93 1.89
N ALA A 375 8.71 -28.33 3.01
CA ALA A 375 8.13 -27.36 3.95
C ALA A 375 8.35 -27.75 5.40
N GLU A 376 8.71 -26.76 6.23
CA GLU A 376 8.91 -26.86 7.67
C GLU A 376 7.98 -25.87 8.38
N VAL A 377 7.76 -26.09 9.68
CA VAL A 377 6.96 -25.24 10.55
C VAL A 377 7.87 -24.57 11.58
N ALA A 378 7.64 -23.30 11.83
CA ALA A 378 8.28 -22.54 12.89
C ALA A 378 7.21 -21.85 13.76
N ASP A 379 7.35 -21.99 15.09
CA ASP A 379 6.37 -21.53 16.06
C ASP A 379 6.21 -20.00 16.10
N THR A 380 7.28 -19.28 15.76
CA THR A 380 7.29 -17.82 15.74
C THR A 380 7.98 -17.28 14.49
N PRO A 381 7.66 -16.04 14.05
CA PRO A 381 8.37 -15.39 12.95
C PRO A 381 9.90 -15.35 13.14
N LEU A 382 10.36 -15.07 14.38
CA LEU A 382 11.79 -15.02 14.69
C LEU A 382 12.46 -16.39 14.58
N ALA A 383 11.82 -17.46 15.07
CA ALA A 383 12.31 -18.83 14.92
C ALA A 383 12.38 -19.23 13.44
N GLY A 384 11.37 -18.86 12.66
CA GLY A 384 11.36 -19.06 11.20
C GLY A 384 12.50 -18.32 10.50
N TRP A 385 12.78 -17.09 10.87
CA TRP A 385 13.92 -16.32 10.36
C TRP A 385 15.26 -17.00 10.68
N GLN A 386 15.46 -17.41 11.94
CA GLN A 386 16.66 -18.14 12.36
C GLN A 386 16.84 -19.44 11.58
N ARG A 387 15.72 -20.15 11.30
CA ARG A 387 15.76 -21.36 10.49
C ARG A 387 16.17 -21.06 9.04
N CYS A 388 15.62 -20.02 8.43
CA CYS A 388 16.02 -19.60 7.07
C CYS A 388 17.53 -19.31 7.00
N LEU A 389 18.08 -18.57 7.98
CA LEU A 389 19.52 -18.29 8.06
C LEU A 389 20.37 -19.55 8.18
N ALA A 390 19.89 -20.57 8.92
CA ALA A 390 20.62 -21.79 9.17
C ALA A 390 20.69 -22.73 7.95
N VAL A 391 19.71 -22.62 7.03
CA VAL A 391 19.60 -23.55 5.87
C VAL A 391 19.99 -22.94 4.54
N ALA A 392 19.98 -21.60 4.43
CA ALA A 392 20.32 -20.94 3.17
C ALA A 392 21.79 -21.17 2.80
N GLN A 393 22.02 -21.61 1.57
CA GLN A 393 23.33 -21.89 1.01
C GLN A 393 23.83 -20.72 0.14
N ALA A 394 25.07 -20.83 -0.39
CA ALA A 394 25.71 -19.79 -1.18
C ALA A 394 24.94 -19.30 -2.42
N ALA A 395 24.18 -20.20 -3.03
CA ALA A 395 23.40 -19.91 -4.22
C ALA A 395 21.95 -19.52 -3.91
N ASP A 396 21.54 -19.58 -2.63
CA ASP A 396 20.19 -19.26 -2.20
C ASP A 396 20.05 -17.76 -1.91
N TRP A 397 18.81 -17.31 -1.93
CA TRP A 397 18.40 -16.04 -1.38
C TRP A 397 17.18 -16.25 -0.48
N ILE A 398 16.88 -15.32 0.39
CA ILE A 398 15.77 -15.45 1.33
C ILE A 398 14.65 -14.50 0.93
N LEU A 399 13.41 -15.03 0.84
CA LEU A 399 12.19 -14.24 0.65
C LEU A 399 11.34 -14.31 1.92
N ILE A 400 11.03 -13.18 2.51
CA ILE A 400 10.04 -13.04 3.59
C ILE A 400 8.79 -12.45 2.99
N THR A 401 7.67 -13.21 2.97
CA THR A 401 6.47 -12.81 2.25
C THR A 401 5.17 -13.36 2.85
N GLY A 402 4.05 -12.96 2.25
CA GLY A 402 2.70 -13.41 2.63
C GLY A 402 1.95 -12.43 3.53
N SER A 403 2.65 -11.50 4.19
CA SER A 403 2.02 -10.49 5.04
C SER A 403 2.95 -9.31 5.29
N LEU A 404 2.43 -8.09 5.21
CA LEU A 404 3.17 -6.90 5.67
C LEU A 404 3.50 -6.97 7.16
N TYR A 405 2.68 -7.64 7.91
CA TYR A 405 2.89 -7.82 9.33
C TYR A 405 4.07 -8.74 9.64
N LEU A 406 4.20 -9.85 8.89
CA LEU A 406 5.39 -10.70 8.99
C LEU A 406 6.65 -9.91 8.68
N VAL A 407 6.59 -9.09 7.63
CA VAL A 407 7.70 -8.19 7.25
C VAL A 407 8.04 -7.23 8.39
N GLY A 408 7.03 -6.57 8.98
CA GLY A 408 7.24 -5.65 10.11
C GLY A 408 7.87 -6.32 11.32
N ASP A 409 7.38 -7.50 11.69
CA ASP A 409 7.89 -8.27 12.83
C ASP A 409 9.39 -8.64 12.67
N LEU A 410 9.90 -8.74 11.44
CA LEU A 410 11.26 -9.21 11.15
C LEU A 410 12.20 -8.17 10.56
N ARG A 411 11.69 -7.04 10.07
CA ARG A 411 12.47 -6.05 9.34
C ARG A 411 13.66 -5.53 10.14
N ASP A 412 13.48 -5.24 11.42
CA ASP A 412 14.56 -4.80 12.30
C ASP A 412 15.64 -5.90 12.48
N ALA A 413 15.22 -7.17 12.64
CA ALA A 413 16.14 -8.30 12.74
C ALA A 413 16.97 -8.51 11.46
N VAL A 414 16.38 -8.27 10.28
CA VAL A 414 17.10 -8.32 8.99
C VAL A 414 18.07 -7.14 8.89
N ARG A 415 17.63 -5.91 9.20
CA ARG A 415 18.44 -4.70 9.13
C ARG A 415 19.69 -4.74 10.00
N ARG A 416 19.61 -5.37 11.18
CA ARG A 416 20.78 -5.55 12.08
C ARG A 416 21.88 -6.40 11.47
N LEU A 417 21.59 -7.24 10.50
CA LEU A 417 22.56 -8.10 9.81
C LEU A 417 23.03 -7.51 8.46
N ALA A 418 22.40 -6.42 8.02
CA ALA A 418 22.71 -5.76 6.76
C ALA A 418 24.14 -5.17 6.74
N VAL A 419 24.82 -5.25 5.58
CA VAL A 419 26.21 -4.84 5.36
C VAL A 419 26.32 -3.81 4.24
#